data_ceda3402ade89150a8dd28254f88ae9f
#
_entry.id   ceda3402ade89150a8dd28254f88ae9f
#
_cell.length_a   1.000
_cell.length_b   1.000
_cell.length_c   1.000
_cell.angle_alpha   90.00
_cell.angle_beta   90.00
_cell.angle_gamma   90.00
#
_symmetry.space_group_name_H-M   'P 1'
#
loop_
_entity.id
_entity.type
_entity.pdbx_description
1 polymer ?
#
loop_
_entity_poly.entity_id
_entity_poly.type
_entity_poly.pdbx_seq_one_letter_code
_entity_poly.pdbx_strand_id
1 'polypeptide(L)'
;WVWVVHDDGELDESAFMRLKALIAAEQPKWGRFNVQFRERTLGLRLVAALMNTRSRLSKICTGDQGMFFHRRLLVDIGGFPTQPLMEDIEVSKQLKRRAAKDFVAAREVIITSGQRWLVRGFWATIFSMWLLRLRYYLGANPKSLYQRYYGHRS
;
A
#
# COMPACT_ATOMS: atom_id res chain seq x y z
N TRP A 1 8.86 -14.71 -5.19
CA TRP A 1 8.46 -13.43 -4.63
C TRP A 1 7.62 -12.63 -5.62
N VAL A 2 6.69 -11.84 -5.10
CA VAL A 2 5.86 -10.88 -5.85
C VAL A 2 6.10 -9.51 -5.27
N TRP A 3 6.36 -8.53 -6.13
CA TRP A 3 6.52 -7.14 -5.76
C TRP A 3 5.50 -6.30 -6.52
N VAL A 4 4.62 -5.62 -5.79
CA VAL A 4 3.57 -4.77 -6.34
C VAL A 4 4.04 -3.32 -6.23
N VAL A 5 4.24 -2.68 -7.37
CA VAL A 5 4.66 -1.28 -7.48
C VAL A 5 3.65 -0.54 -8.34
N HIS A 6 3.31 0.67 -7.96
CA HIS A 6 2.46 1.55 -8.77
C HIS A 6 3.20 1.98 -10.04
N ASP A 7 2.49 2.26 -11.11
CA ASP A 7 3.03 2.66 -12.41
C ASP A 7 3.82 3.98 -12.38
N ASP A 8 3.52 4.85 -11.41
CA ASP A 8 4.24 6.11 -11.16
C ASP A 8 5.33 5.98 -10.07
N GLY A 9 5.56 4.75 -9.58
CA GLY A 9 6.55 4.45 -8.53
C GLY A 9 7.97 4.37 -9.07
N GLU A 10 8.89 5.11 -8.47
CA GLU A 10 10.33 5.01 -8.70
C GLU A 10 10.96 4.13 -7.62
N LEU A 11 11.75 3.16 -8.08
CA LEU A 11 12.46 2.25 -7.22
C LEU A 11 13.85 2.82 -6.91
N ASP A 12 14.12 3.06 -5.64
CA ASP A 12 15.46 3.35 -5.18
C ASP A 12 16.30 2.07 -5.14
N GLU A 13 17.58 2.16 -5.45
CA GLU A 13 18.53 1.03 -5.41
C GLU A 13 18.52 0.34 -4.04
N SER A 14 18.39 1.10 -2.96
CA SER A 14 18.33 0.56 -1.60
C SER A 14 17.11 -0.35 -1.39
N ALA A 15 15.95 -0.03 -1.98
CA ALA A 15 14.74 -0.86 -1.92
C ALA A 15 14.95 -2.18 -2.68
N PHE A 16 15.61 -2.12 -3.84
CA PHE A 16 15.96 -3.31 -4.60
C PHE A 16 16.96 -4.21 -3.87
N MET A 17 18.01 -3.62 -3.28
CA MET A 17 18.98 -4.37 -2.48
C MET A 17 18.34 -5.00 -1.23
N ARG A 18 17.41 -4.30 -0.59
CA ARG A 18 16.63 -4.85 0.52
C ARG A 18 15.81 -6.05 0.12
N LEU A 19 15.14 -5.98 -1.04
CA LEU A 19 14.36 -7.10 -1.57
C LEU A 19 15.25 -8.30 -1.88
N LYS A 20 16.41 -8.09 -2.50
CA LYS A 20 17.41 -9.15 -2.72
C LYS A 20 17.84 -9.84 -1.43
N ALA A 21 18.09 -9.06 -0.37
CA ALA A 21 18.46 -9.61 0.94
C ALA A 21 17.31 -10.44 1.56
N LEU A 22 16.05 -10.01 1.41
CA LEU A 22 14.89 -10.77 1.86
C LEU A 22 14.72 -12.09 1.09
N ILE A 23 14.99 -12.07 -0.22
CA ILE A 23 14.96 -13.27 -1.07
C ILE A 23 16.06 -14.26 -0.63
N ALA A 24 17.28 -13.77 -0.44
CA ALA A 24 18.42 -14.59 -0.03
C ALA A 24 18.27 -15.21 1.37
N ALA A 25 17.47 -14.59 2.25
CA ALA A 25 17.19 -15.14 3.57
C ALA A 25 16.25 -16.37 3.56
N GLU A 26 15.65 -16.70 2.42
CA GLU A 26 14.77 -17.85 2.18
C GLU A 26 13.58 -17.99 3.15
N GLN A 27 13.34 -16.98 3.95
CA GLN A 27 12.21 -16.97 4.89
C GLN A 27 10.97 -16.36 4.26
N PRO A 28 9.78 -16.98 4.40
CA PRO A 28 8.54 -16.41 3.94
C PRO A 28 8.24 -15.09 4.66
N LYS A 29 8.38 -13.97 3.99
CA LYS A 29 8.06 -12.65 4.50
C LYS A 29 7.09 -11.91 3.57
N TRP A 30 6.41 -10.93 4.13
CA TRP A 30 5.59 -9.98 3.41
C TRP A 30 5.72 -8.60 4.05
N GLY A 31 5.46 -7.57 3.29
CA GLY A 31 5.58 -6.23 3.86
C GLY A 31 5.50 -5.13 2.83
N ARG A 32 6.11 -4.01 3.18
CA ARG A 32 6.10 -2.80 2.37
C ARG A 32 7.38 -1.97 2.61
N PHE A 33 7.68 -1.11 1.66
CA PHE A 33 8.67 -0.05 1.79
C PHE A 33 8.05 1.22 2.35
N ASN A 34 8.85 2.16 2.85
CA ASN A 34 8.37 3.50 3.14
C ASN A 34 8.00 4.20 1.82
N VAL A 35 6.93 4.98 1.84
CA VAL A 35 6.60 5.88 0.73
C VAL A 35 7.19 7.26 0.97
N GLN A 36 7.65 7.89 -0.09
CA GLN A 36 8.00 9.30 -0.17
C GLN A 36 7.41 9.88 -1.45
N PHE A 37 6.92 11.11 -1.39
CA PHE A 37 6.45 11.80 -2.58
C PHE A 37 7.61 12.54 -3.27
N ARG A 38 7.60 12.55 -4.60
CA ARG A 38 8.58 13.27 -5.43
C ARG A 38 8.55 14.76 -5.11
N GLU A 39 7.36 15.32 -4.94
CA GLU A 39 7.13 16.71 -4.56
C GLU A 39 7.33 16.89 -3.04
N ARG A 40 8.34 17.64 -2.66
CA ARG A 40 8.81 17.77 -1.26
C ARG A 40 8.09 18.87 -0.48
N THR A 41 6.78 19.02 -0.61
CA THR A 41 6.01 19.95 0.22
C THR A 41 5.87 19.44 1.67
N LEU A 42 5.74 20.35 2.63
CA LEU A 42 5.55 19.98 4.04
C LEU A 42 4.33 19.09 4.24
N GLY A 43 3.22 19.38 3.53
CA GLY A 43 2.00 18.58 3.58
C GLY A 43 2.21 17.14 3.10
N LEU A 44 2.88 16.95 1.96
CA LEU A 44 3.16 15.60 1.43
C LEU A 44 4.15 14.84 2.31
N ARG A 45 5.12 15.52 2.92
CA ARG A 45 6.01 14.90 3.92
C ARG A 45 5.23 14.38 5.13
N LEU A 46 4.27 15.17 5.61
CA LEU A 46 3.38 14.74 6.71
C LEU A 46 2.52 13.55 6.31
N VAL A 47 1.91 13.57 5.11
CA VAL A 47 1.13 12.42 4.61
C VAL A 47 2.00 11.17 4.53
N ALA A 48 3.19 11.25 3.96
CA ALA A 48 4.10 10.11 3.86
C ALA A 48 4.45 9.56 5.26
N ALA A 49 4.77 10.44 6.20
CA ALA A 49 5.05 10.04 7.59
C ALA A 49 3.86 9.33 8.25
N LEU A 50 2.65 9.87 8.08
CA LEU A 50 1.41 9.25 8.61
C LEU A 50 1.12 7.90 7.94
N MET A 51 1.28 7.78 6.62
CA MET A 51 1.13 6.51 5.90
C MET A 51 2.11 5.45 6.40
N ASN A 52 3.38 5.81 6.53
CA ASN A 52 4.44 4.92 6.97
C ASN A 52 4.24 4.47 8.43
N THR A 53 3.89 5.39 9.33
CA THR A 53 3.61 5.10 10.74
C THR A 53 2.37 4.21 10.88
N ARG A 54 1.28 4.58 10.23
CA ARG A 54 0.04 3.79 10.24
C ARG A 54 0.28 2.35 9.78
N SER A 55 0.93 2.17 8.62
CA SER A 55 1.16 0.84 8.06
C SER A 55 2.11 0.00 8.92
N ARG A 56 3.09 0.62 9.58
CA ARG A 56 3.98 -0.05 10.53
C ARG A 56 3.22 -0.59 11.75
N LEU A 57 2.33 0.21 12.31
CA LEU A 57 1.55 -0.16 13.50
C LEU A 57 0.40 -1.13 13.17
N SER A 58 -0.37 -0.82 12.14
CA SER A 58 -1.56 -1.60 11.78
C SER A 58 -1.25 -2.86 10.98
N LYS A 59 -0.09 -2.94 10.30
CA LYS A 59 0.27 -3.93 9.28
C LYS A 59 -0.71 -3.94 8.09
N ILE A 60 -1.37 -2.81 7.84
CA ILE A 60 -2.22 -2.59 6.67
C ILE A 60 -1.47 -1.66 5.71
N CYS A 61 -1.06 -2.21 4.59
CA CYS A 61 -0.27 -1.52 3.57
C CYS A 61 -1.16 -0.95 2.47
N THR A 62 -0.58 -0.10 1.63
CA THR A 62 -1.21 0.42 0.41
C THR A 62 -0.27 0.23 -0.77
N GLY A 63 -0.82 0.14 -1.99
CA GLY A 63 -0.05 -0.07 -3.21
C GLY A 63 1.10 0.92 -3.41
N ASP A 64 0.87 2.19 -3.06
CA ASP A 64 1.89 3.26 -3.12
C ASP A 64 3.16 2.96 -2.28
N GLN A 65 3.09 2.00 -1.37
CA GLN A 65 4.22 1.62 -0.49
C GLN A 65 5.08 0.49 -1.04
N GLY A 66 4.90 0.06 -2.30
CA GLY A 66 5.69 -1.01 -2.90
C GLY A 66 5.62 -2.30 -2.08
N MET A 67 4.44 -2.91 -2.05
CA MET A 67 4.19 -4.12 -1.26
C MET A 67 4.92 -5.32 -1.84
N PHE A 68 5.52 -6.14 -0.99
CA PHE A 68 6.20 -7.37 -1.40
C PHE A 68 5.70 -8.58 -0.59
N PHE A 69 5.71 -9.75 -1.26
CA PHE A 69 5.18 -10.98 -0.71
C PHE A 69 6.02 -12.18 -1.13
N HIS A 70 6.29 -13.06 -0.20
CA HIS A 70 6.72 -14.40 -0.58
C HIS A 70 5.53 -15.18 -1.17
N ARG A 71 5.73 -15.83 -2.32
CA ARG A 71 4.67 -16.53 -3.06
C ARG A 71 3.87 -17.51 -2.20
N ARG A 72 4.53 -18.24 -1.30
CA ARG A 72 3.87 -19.19 -0.40
C ARG A 72 2.78 -18.52 0.44
N LEU A 73 3.05 -17.33 1.01
CA LEU A 73 2.08 -16.61 1.82
C LEU A 73 0.86 -16.14 1.02
N LEU A 74 1.05 -15.80 -0.27
CA LEU A 74 -0.08 -15.49 -1.15
C LEU A 74 -0.92 -16.73 -1.45
N VAL A 75 -0.28 -17.87 -1.70
CA VAL A 75 -0.99 -19.14 -1.92
C VAL A 75 -1.79 -19.53 -0.67
N ASP A 76 -1.22 -19.38 0.53
CA ASP A 76 -1.85 -19.73 1.81
C ASP A 76 -3.12 -18.90 2.11
N ILE A 77 -3.30 -17.75 1.46
CA ILE A 77 -4.51 -16.91 1.57
C ILE A 77 -5.43 -16.99 0.34
N GLY A 78 -5.15 -17.88 -0.60
CA GLY A 78 -5.97 -18.04 -1.81
C GLY A 78 -5.61 -17.11 -2.97
N GLY A 79 -4.43 -16.47 -2.93
CA GLY A 79 -3.94 -15.56 -3.97
C GLY A 79 -4.16 -14.09 -3.65
N PHE A 80 -3.79 -13.23 -4.61
CA PHE A 80 -4.02 -11.79 -4.51
C PHE A 80 -5.49 -11.48 -4.77
N PRO A 81 -6.17 -10.66 -3.94
CA PRO A 81 -7.59 -10.35 -4.12
C PRO A 81 -7.89 -9.71 -5.48
N THR A 82 -8.94 -10.18 -6.16
CA THR A 82 -9.36 -9.72 -7.49
C THR A 82 -10.38 -8.58 -7.46
N GLN A 83 -10.62 -7.96 -6.31
CA GLN A 83 -11.55 -6.85 -6.18
C GLN A 83 -11.02 -5.57 -6.85
N PRO A 84 -11.89 -4.72 -7.41
CA PRO A 84 -11.47 -3.56 -8.21
C PRO A 84 -10.94 -2.39 -7.39
N LEU A 85 -11.11 -2.38 -6.08
CA LEU A 85 -10.65 -1.35 -5.15
C LEU A 85 -10.40 -1.95 -3.78
N MET A 86 -9.42 -1.40 -3.03
CA MET A 86 -9.02 -1.85 -1.69
C MET A 86 -8.42 -3.26 -1.65
N GLU A 87 -7.93 -3.78 -2.77
CA GLU A 87 -7.24 -5.07 -2.89
C GLU A 87 -5.98 -5.12 -2.01
N ASP A 88 -5.27 -4.00 -1.92
CA ASP A 88 -4.09 -3.79 -1.06
C ASP A 88 -4.43 -3.89 0.44
N ILE A 89 -5.57 -3.34 0.83
CA ILE A 89 -6.08 -3.44 2.21
C ILE A 89 -6.51 -4.88 2.50
N GLU A 90 -7.21 -5.52 1.56
CA GLU A 90 -7.71 -6.87 1.77
C GLU A 90 -6.58 -7.89 1.87
N VAL A 91 -5.59 -7.87 0.97
CA VAL A 91 -4.43 -8.75 1.06
C VAL A 91 -3.67 -8.53 2.38
N SER A 92 -3.52 -7.27 2.82
CA SER A 92 -2.89 -6.94 4.10
C SER A 92 -3.67 -7.52 5.28
N LYS A 93 -5.01 -7.45 5.27
CA LYS A 93 -5.87 -8.01 6.33
C LYS A 93 -5.72 -9.53 6.43
N GLN A 94 -5.74 -10.22 5.29
CA GLN A 94 -5.61 -11.67 5.23
C GLN A 94 -4.23 -12.12 5.70
N LEU A 95 -3.15 -11.49 5.21
CA LEU A 95 -1.79 -11.79 5.65
C LEU A 95 -1.54 -11.44 7.11
N LYS A 96 -2.10 -10.33 7.61
CA LYS A 96 -2.03 -10.00 9.03
C LYS A 96 -2.66 -11.09 9.91
N ARG A 97 -3.77 -11.69 9.50
CA ARG A 97 -4.42 -12.78 10.24
C ARG A 97 -3.59 -14.07 10.24
N ARG A 98 -2.93 -14.37 9.14
CA ARG A 98 -2.24 -15.63 8.91
C ARG A 98 -0.76 -15.60 9.28
N ALA A 99 -0.07 -14.52 8.98
CA ALA A 99 1.39 -14.36 9.01
C ALA A 99 1.82 -13.01 9.60
N ALA A 100 1.20 -12.56 10.70
CA ALA A 100 1.53 -11.28 11.32
C ALA A 100 2.99 -11.17 11.79
N LYS A 101 3.61 -12.29 12.15
CA LYS A 101 5.01 -12.35 12.61
C LYS A 101 6.01 -12.16 11.46
N ASP A 102 5.57 -12.43 10.23
CA ASP A 102 6.40 -12.36 9.03
C ASP A 102 6.32 -11.02 8.31
N PHE A 103 5.66 -10.04 8.92
CA PHE A 103 5.54 -8.69 8.40
C PHE A 103 6.83 -7.89 8.55
N VAL A 104 7.27 -7.27 7.46
CA VAL A 104 8.44 -6.41 7.40
C VAL A 104 8.01 -4.99 6.98
N ALA A 105 8.18 -4.02 7.88
CA ALA A 105 8.07 -2.60 7.56
C ALA A 105 9.47 -2.09 7.18
N ALA A 106 9.89 -2.29 5.95
CA ALA A 106 11.17 -1.86 5.45
C ALA A 106 11.33 -0.33 5.55
N ARG A 107 12.56 0.13 5.82
CA ARG A 107 12.88 1.57 5.98
C ARG A 107 13.26 2.23 4.67
N GLU A 108 13.69 1.44 3.71
CA GLU A 108 14.01 1.84 2.35
C GLU A 108 12.76 2.46 1.70
N VAL A 109 12.96 3.31 0.70
CA VAL A 109 11.93 4.21 0.19
C VAL A 109 11.51 3.84 -1.22
N ILE A 110 10.22 3.93 -1.50
CA ILE A 110 9.63 4.02 -2.84
C ILE A 110 9.18 5.46 -3.04
N ILE A 111 9.58 6.06 -4.15
CA ILE A 111 9.19 7.42 -4.52
C ILE A 111 7.96 7.32 -5.44
N THR A 112 6.89 8.03 -5.10
CA THR A 112 5.65 8.08 -5.88
C THR A 112 5.24 9.52 -6.16
N SER A 113 4.33 9.74 -7.11
CA SER A 113 3.83 11.07 -7.44
C SER A 113 2.81 11.58 -6.41
N GLY A 114 3.01 12.81 -5.97
CA GLY A 114 2.06 13.57 -5.13
C GLY A 114 1.05 14.40 -5.92
N GLN A 115 1.05 14.36 -7.25
CA GLN A 115 0.22 15.23 -8.09
C GLN A 115 -1.26 15.14 -7.77
N ARG A 116 -1.78 13.95 -7.49
CA ARG A 116 -3.18 13.75 -7.08
C ARG A 116 -3.56 14.61 -5.86
N TRP A 117 -2.63 14.72 -4.91
CA TRP A 117 -2.80 15.49 -3.68
C TRP A 117 -2.76 17.00 -3.93
N LEU A 118 -1.94 17.43 -4.87
CA LEU A 118 -1.80 18.84 -5.24
C LEU A 118 -3.00 19.32 -6.06
N VAL A 119 -3.47 18.52 -7.02
CA VAL A 119 -4.58 18.89 -7.92
C VAL A 119 -5.93 18.85 -7.22
N ARG A 120 -6.21 17.83 -6.40
CA ARG A 120 -7.50 17.67 -5.72
C ARG A 120 -7.60 18.40 -4.39
N GLY A 121 -6.51 18.97 -3.93
CA GLY A 121 -6.41 19.53 -2.58
C GLY A 121 -6.11 18.47 -1.53
N PHE A 122 -5.24 18.85 -0.62
CA PHE A 122 -4.68 17.97 0.42
C PHE A 122 -5.77 17.40 1.35
N TRP A 123 -6.58 18.27 1.95
CA TRP A 123 -7.62 17.87 2.90
C TRP A 123 -8.75 17.08 2.25
N ALA A 124 -9.16 17.46 1.04
CA ALA A 124 -10.21 16.76 0.30
C ALA A 124 -9.77 15.31 -0.02
N THR A 125 -8.50 15.12 -0.40
CA THR A 125 -7.94 13.79 -0.69
C THR A 125 -7.87 12.94 0.57
N ILE A 126 -7.37 13.48 1.69
CA ILE A 126 -7.34 12.77 2.98
C ILE A 126 -8.75 12.32 3.36
N PHE A 127 -9.70 13.25 3.41
CA PHE A 127 -11.07 12.95 3.82
C PHE A 127 -11.74 11.91 2.92
N SER A 128 -11.58 12.04 1.61
CA SER A 128 -12.09 11.08 0.63
C SER A 128 -11.53 9.67 0.85
N MET A 129 -10.21 9.55 1.04
CA MET A 129 -9.56 8.25 1.29
C MET A 129 -9.96 7.64 2.62
N TRP A 130 -10.13 8.46 3.66
CA TRP A 130 -10.60 7.99 4.96
C TRP A 130 -12.05 7.50 4.89
N LEU A 131 -12.92 8.25 4.21
CA LEU A 131 -14.32 7.88 4.03
C LEU A 131 -14.47 6.59 3.24
N LEU A 132 -13.69 6.40 2.16
CA LEU A 132 -13.68 5.17 1.38
C LEU A 132 -13.25 3.97 2.21
N ARG A 133 -12.18 4.12 3.01
CA ARG A 133 -11.71 3.07 3.91
C ARG A 133 -12.73 2.75 5.00
N LEU A 134 -13.31 3.77 5.63
CA LEU A 134 -14.34 3.57 6.65
C LEU A 134 -15.53 2.79 6.08
N ARG A 135 -16.03 3.17 4.91
CA ARG A 135 -17.11 2.44 4.23
C ARG A 135 -16.73 1.00 3.91
N TYR A 136 -15.51 0.77 3.45
CA TYR A 136 -15.00 -0.57 3.22
C TYR A 136 -14.97 -1.40 4.52
N TYR A 137 -14.49 -0.84 5.62
CA TYR A 137 -14.50 -1.51 6.93
C TYR A 137 -15.91 -1.78 7.47
N LEU A 138 -16.88 -0.94 7.12
CA LEU A 138 -18.31 -1.13 7.44
C LEU A 138 -19.03 -2.10 6.50
N GLY A 139 -18.30 -2.76 5.59
CA GLY A 139 -18.84 -3.80 4.71
C GLY A 139 -19.37 -3.32 3.36
N ALA A 140 -19.06 -2.07 2.94
CA ALA A 140 -19.46 -1.61 1.62
C ALA A 140 -18.78 -2.44 0.50
N ASN A 141 -19.56 -2.77 -0.53
CA ASN A 141 -19.08 -3.56 -1.67
C ASN A 141 -17.98 -2.81 -2.44
N PRO A 142 -16.80 -3.43 -2.70
CA PRO A 142 -15.70 -2.81 -3.43
C PRO A 142 -16.08 -2.31 -4.82
N LYS A 143 -17.00 -2.98 -5.52
CA LYS A 143 -17.49 -2.54 -6.85
C LYS A 143 -18.25 -1.21 -6.76
N SER A 144 -19.10 -1.04 -5.74
CA SER A 144 -19.85 0.21 -5.54
C SER A 144 -18.90 1.36 -5.12
N LEU A 145 -17.88 1.06 -4.33
CA LEU A 145 -16.84 2.03 -3.97
C LEU A 145 -16.03 2.47 -5.20
N TYR A 146 -15.70 1.53 -6.07
CA TYR A 146 -14.99 1.81 -7.33
C TYR A 146 -15.82 2.72 -8.25
N GLN A 147 -17.09 2.39 -8.49
CA GLN A 147 -17.99 3.22 -9.31
C GLN A 147 -18.12 4.64 -8.75
N ARG A 148 -18.21 4.79 -7.44
CA ARG A 148 -18.30 6.10 -6.80
C ARG A 148 -16.99 6.88 -6.87
N TYR A 149 -15.86 6.21 -6.83
CA TYR A 149 -14.53 6.86 -6.86
C TYR A 149 -14.11 7.26 -8.29
N TYR A 150 -14.46 6.45 -9.27
CA TYR A 150 -14.07 6.66 -10.68
C TYR A 150 -15.24 7.05 -11.59
N GLY A 151 -16.50 6.77 -11.24
CA GLY A 151 -17.69 7.00 -12.07
C GLY A 151 -18.08 8.47 -12.29
N HIS A 152 -17.45 9.42 -11.62
CA HIS A 152 -17.59 10.85 -11.90
C HIS A 152 -16.55 11.37 -12.91
N ARG A 153 -15.91 10.48 -13.66
CA ARG A 153 -14.88 10.80 -14.67
C ARG A 153 -15.35 10.64 -16.11
N SER A 154 -16.65 10.56 -16.36
CA SER A 154 -17.24 10.63 -17.73
C SER A 154 -17.87 11.98 -17.98
#